data_e11dfb5053daf5266641cbf0d405a9ee
#
_entry.id   e11dfb5053daf5266641cbf0d405a9ee
#
_cell.length_a   1.000
_cell.length_b   1.000
_cell.length_c   1.000
_cell.angle_alpha   90.00
_cell.angle_beta   90.00
_cell.angle_gamma   90.00
#
_symmetry.space_group_name_H-M   'P 1'
#
loop_
_entity.id
_entity.type
_entity.pdbx_description
1 polymer ?
#
loop_
_entity_poly.entity_id
_entity_poly.type
_entity_poly.pdbx_seq_one_letter_code
_entity_poly.pdbx_strand_id
1 'polypeptide(L)'
;MWSQPQIDDIAANGFAENNTQLFLCCGFATFPLNEPIPEMADVLAAGEAQGFIVHADTLEELAEKMDMDSSVFSETIAIYNDACTSGNDAEFGKDAQYLKAVDGAPYYAIKAMPRTYNSGGGLVTDLNMRVLDASDEPIAGLYAGGNCNMCMPAIAFGGELQMWAYLSGKTAGEKIEEHLETL
;
A
#
# COMPACT_ATOMS: atom_id res chain seq x y z
N MET A 1 -0.91 13.27 4.61
CA MET A 1 -1.49 14.62 4.76
C MET A 1 -1.27 15.40 3.47
N TRP A 2 -2.20 16.24 3.09
CA TRP A 2 -2.12 17.15 1.93
C TRP A 2 -2.59 18.56 2.32
N SER A 3 -2.02 19.57 1.69
CA SER A 3 -2.50 20.95 1.74
C SER A 3 -3.50 21.21 0.61
N GLN A 4 -4.29 22.29 0.70
CA GLN A 4 -5.25 22.63 -0.35
C GLN A 4 -4.62 22.78 -1.74
N PRO A 5 -3.46 23.46 -1.91
CA PRO A 5 -2.81 23.53 -3.22
C PRO A 5 -2.43 22.17 -3.82
N GLN A 6 -2.06 21.18 -2.98
CA GLN A 6 -1.77 19.83 -3.44
C GLN A 6 -3.05 19.10 -3.87
N ILE A 7 -4.16 19.29 -3.17
CA ILE A 7 -5.49 18.76 -3.54
C ILE A 7 -5.95 19.37 -4.87
N ASP A 8 -5.80 20.70 -5.03
CA ASP A 8 -6.18 21.39 -6.26
C ASP A 8 -5.36 20.92 -7.47
N ASP A 9 -4.06 20.70 -7.27
CA ASP A 9 -3.18 20.13 -8.31
C ASP A 9 -3.63 18.72 -8.71
N ILE A 10 -3.92 17.86 -7.74
CA ILE A 10 -4.43 16.50 -8.00
C ILE A 10 -5.79 16.54 -8.68
N ALA A 11 -6.69 17.43 -8.26
CA ALA A 11 -8.01 17.57 -8.88
C ALA A 11 -7.93 18.03 -10.33
N ALA A 12 -6.99 18.94 -10.65
CA ALA A 12 -6.81 19.50 -11.99
C ALA A 12 -6.02 18.59 -12.93
N ASN A 13 -5.01 17.89 -12.42
CA ASN A 13 -4.01 17.18 -13.23
C ASN A 13 -3.99 15.67 -12.99
N GLY A 14 -4.77 15.18 -12.00
CA GLY A 14 -4.75 13.79 -11.60
C GLY A 14 -3.50 13.39 -10.79
N PHE A 15 -3.36 12.11 -10.54
CA PHE A 15 -2.17 11.57 -9.90
C PHE A 15 -1.02 11.45 -10.89
N ALA A 16 0.15 11.96 -10.55
CA ALA A 16 1.35 11.73 -11.34
C ALA A 16 1.80 10.25 -11.21
N GLU A 17 2.50 9.74 -12.23
CA GLU A 17 2.96 8.35 -12.30
C GLU A 17 3.68 7.87 -11.03
N ASN A 18 4.45 8.73 -10.38
CA ASN A 18 5.18 8.42 -9.16
C ASN A 18 4.28 8.26 -7.91
N ASN A 19 3.06 8.77 -7.93
CA ASN A 19 2.09 8.62 -6.84
C ASN A 19 1.18 7.39 -7.01
N THR A 20 1.17 6.79 -8.19
CA THR A 20 0.26 5.70 -8.54
C THR A 20 0.72 4.34 -8.08
N GLN A 21 1.99 4.13 -7.80
CA GLN A 21 2.48 2.84 -7.30
C GLN A 21 1.79 2.42 -6.00
N LEU A 22 1.45 3.37 -5.14
CA LEU A 22 0.74 3.07 -3.90
C LEU A 22 -0.69 2.55 -4.13
N PHE A 23 -1.34 2.98 -5.20
CA PHE A 23 -2.71 2.58 -5.55
C PHE A 23 -2.74 1.32 -6.42
N LEU A 24 -1.79 1.15 -7.33
CA LEU A 24 -1.69 -0.03 -8.19
C LEU A 24 -1.39 -1.31 -7.41
N CYS A 25 -0.56 -1.24 -6.37
CA CYS A 25 -0.27 -2.39 -5.52
C CYS A 25 -1.48 -2.90 -4.74
N CYS A 26 -2.49 -2.06 -4.49
CA CYS A 26 -3.64 -2.41 -3.66
C CYS A 26 -4.91 -2.74 -4.46
N GLY A 27 -4.87 -2.66 -5.79
CA GLY A 27 -6.01 -3.02 -6.66
C GLY A 27 -7.25 -2.12 -6.54
N PHE A 28 -7.11 -0.95 -5.90
CA PHE A 28 -8.25 -0.06 -5.62
C PHE A 28 -8.22 1.24 -6.43
N ALA A 29 -7.21 1.45 -7.28
CA ALA A 29 -7.14 2.67 -8.08
C ALA A 29 -8.04 2.56 -9.30
N THR A 30 -9.12 3.26 -9.26
CA THR A 30 -9.98 3.52 -10.41
C THR A 30 -9.74 4.91 -11.01
N PHE A 31 -8.84 5.70 -10.42
CA PHE A 31 -8.52 7.02 -10.94
C PHE A 31 -7.50 6.90 -12.07
N PRO A 32 -7.82 7.44 -13.25
CA PRO A 32 -6.88 7.47 -14.36
C PRO A 32 -5.66 8.33 -14.00
N LEU A 33 -4.50 7.93 -14.55
CA LEU A 33 -3.25 8.66 -14.40
C LEU A 33 -3.25 9.93 -15.20
N ASN A 34 -2.79 11.04 -14.62
CA ASN A 34 -2.67 12.33 -15.29
C ASN A 34 -3.98 12.83 -15.91
N GLU A 35 -5.12 12.42 -15.36
CA GLU A 35 -6.43 12.92 -15.75
C GLU A 35 -7.09 13.69 -14.61
N PRO A 36 -7.82 14.78 -14.87
CA PRO A 36 -8.52 15.54 -13.84
C PRO A 36 -9.50 14.68 -13.05
N ILE A 37 -9.65 14.99 -11.76
CA ILE A 37 -10.61 14.36 -10.85
C ILE A 37 -11.61 15.42 -10.38
N PRO A 38 -12.63 15.74 -11.20
CA PRO A 38 -13.57 16.81 -10.90
C PRO A 38 -14.42 16.55 -9.63
N GLU A 39 -14.59 15.28 -9.26
CA GLU A 39 -15.31 14.85 -8.06
C GLU A 39 -14.47 14.87 -6.76
N MET A 40 -13.25 15.44 -6.77
CA MET A 40 -12.35 15.42 -5.60
C MET A 40 -13.00 15.99 -4.34
N ALA A 41 -13.78 17.06 -4.47
CA ALA A 41 -14.48 17.66 -3.33
C ALA A 41 -15.52 16.71 -2.71
N ASP A 42 -16.25 15.97 -3.55
CA ASP A 42 -17.23 14.97 -3.11
C ASP A 42 -16.55 13.77 -2.43
N VAL A 43 -15.38 13.36 -2.94
CA VAL A 43 -14.56 12.29 -2.35
C VAL A 43 -14.07 12.68 -0.97
N LEU A 44 -13.58 13.91 -0.79
CA LEU A 44 -13.15 14.42 0.51
C LEU A 44 -14.33 14.50 1.50
N ALA A 45 -15.45 15.07 1.08
CA ALA A 45 -16.65 15.17 1.91
C ALA A 45 -17.20 13.80 2.33
N ALA A 46 -17.20 12.83 1.41
CA ALA A 46 -17.58 11.45 1.72
C ALA A 46 -16.64 10.78 2.73
N GLY A 47 -15.32 11.02 2.60
CA GLY A 47 -14.32 10.53 3.54
C GLY A 47 -14.46 11.11 4.94
N GLU A 48 -14.78 12.39 5.04
CA GLU A 48 -15.09 13.07 6.31
C GLU A 48 -16.36 12.51 6.95
N ALA A 49 -17.41 12.36 6.18
CA ALA A 49 -18.67 11.79 6.67
C ALA A 49 -18.51 10.36 7.21
N GLN A 50 -17.55 9.61 6.69
CA GLN A 50 -17.19 8.26 7.15
C GLN A 50 -16.15 8.26 8.29
N GLY A 51 -15.57 9.42 8.64
CA GLY A 51 -14.65 9.58 9.76
C GLY A 51 -13.23 9.09 9.53
N PHE A 52 -12.82 8.87 8.28
CA PHE A 52 -11.43 8.50 7.96
C PHE A 52 -10.62 9.66 7.34
N ILE A 53 -11.26 10.75 6.98
CA ILE A 53 -10.61 12.01 6.62
C ILE A 53 -10.95 13.04 7.70
N VAL A 54 -9.99 13.87 8.05
CA VAL A 54 -10.17 15.09 8.83
C VAL A 54 -9.51 16.24 8.10
N HIS A 55 -10.08 17.47 8.23
CA HIS A 55 -9.44 18.68 7.73
C HIS A 55 -9.44 19.78 8.78
N ALA A 56 -8.56 20.76 8.64
CA ALA A 56 -8.45 21.94 9.47
C ALA A 56 -7.78 23.09 8.73
N ASP A 57 -8.05 24.32 9.20
CA ASP A 57 -7.44 25.52 8.65
C ASP A 57 -6.02 25.78 9.18
N THR A 58 -5.63 25.11 10.27
CA THR A 58 -4.28 25.20 10.84
C THR A 58 -3.70 23.82 11.10
N LEU A 59 -2.37 23.73 11.18
CA LEU A 59 -1.67 22.49 11.51
C LEU A 59 -1.94 22.05 12.95
N GLU A 60 -2.10 23.03 13.87
CA GLU A 60 -2.40 22.79 15.27
C GLU A 60 -3.77 22.14 15.42
N GLU A 61 -4.81 22.68 14.77
CA GLU A 61 -6.15 22.09 14.77
C GLU A 61 -6.15 20.70 14.13
N LEU A 62 -5.38 20.51 13.05
CA LEU A 62 -5.28 19.21 12.40
C LEU A 62 -4.64 18.18 13.33
N ALA A 63 -3.58 18.56 14.05
CA ALA A 63 -2.92 17.72 15.03
C ALA A 63 -3.89 17.32 16.16
N GLU A 64 -4.66 18.26 16.70
CA GLU A 64 -5.68 17.98 17.71
C GLU A 64 -6.73 16.98 17.20
N LYS A 65 -7.24 17.14 15.96
CA LYS A 65 -8.19 16.22 15.34
C LYS A 65 -7.63 14.81 15.12
N MET A 66 -6.30 14.71 15.00
CA MET A 66 -5.58 13.43 14.86
C MET A 66 -5.12 12.82 16.20
N ASP A 67 -5.39 13.49 17.34
CA ASP A 67 -4.90 13.10 18.67
C ASP A 67 -3.35 13.05 18.73
N MET A 68 -2.70 14.05 18.12
CA MET A 68 -1.25 14.21 18.06
C MET A 68 -0.80 15.44 18.83
N ASP A 69 0.45 15.42 19.34
CA ASP A 69 1.06 16.62 19.91
C ASP A 69 1.26 17.69 18.83
N SER A 70 0.62 18.84 18.98
CA SER A 70 0.61 19.89 17.96
C SER A 70 1.98 20.52 17.74
N SER A 71 2.84 20.61 18.79
CA SER A 71 4.17 21.18 18.66
C SER A 71 5.10 20.26 17.87
N VAL A 72 5.08 18.96 18.16
CA VAL A 72 5.87 17.96 17.46
C VAL A 72 5.41 17.83 16.00
N PHE A 73 4.11 17.87 15.78
CA PHE A 73 3.54 17.79 14.44
C PHE A 73 3.94 19.00 13.58
N SER A 74 3.75 20.23 14.10
CA SER A 74 4.08 21.45 13.38
C SER A 74 5.59 21.56 13.11
N GLU A 75 6.44 21.16 14.05
CA GLU A 75 7.90 21.10 13.85
C GLU A 75 8.29 20.10 12.75
N THR A 76 7.68 18.92 12.72
CA THR A 76 7.90 17.92 11.67
C THR A 76 7.55 18.47 10.28
N ILE A 77 6.43 19.16 10.15
CA ILE A 77 6.03 19.77 8.88
C ILE A 77 6.98 20.90 8.48
N ALA A 78 7.44 21.70 9.44
CA ALA A 78 8.42 22.76 9.17
C ALA A 78 9.74 22.18 8.63
N ILE A 79 10.28 21.15 9.26
CA ILE A 79 11.50 20.45 8.80
C ILE A 79 11.31 19.90 7.38
N TYR A 80 10.17 19.29 7.09
CA TYR A 80 9.88 18.78 5.76
C TYR A 80 9.77 19.91 4.72
N ASN A 81 9.12 21.02 5.05
CA ASN A 81 8.99 22.17 4.17
C ASN A 81 10.36 22.86 3.91
N ASP A 82 11.24 22.87 4.91
CA ASP A 82 12.63 23.33 4.75
C ASP A 82 13.41 22.42 3.79
N ALA A 83 13.22 21.10 3.87
CA ALA A 83 13.77 20.15 2.90
C ALA A 83 13.25 20.42 1.48
N CYS A 84 11.95 20.72 1.33
CA CYS A 84 11.36 21.09 0.05
C CYS A 84 11.99 22.37 -0.51
N THR A 85 12.21 23.37 0.32
CA THR A 85 12.79 24.67 -0.08
C THR A 85 14.26 24.53 -0.47
N SER A 86 15.02 23.74 0.28
CA SER A 86 16.45 23.48 0.01
C SER A 86 16.70 22.48 -1.11
N GLY A 87 15.68 21.69 -1.48
CA GLY A 87 15.82 20.56 -2.41
C GLY A 87 16.65 19.40 -1.85
N ASN A 88 16.81 19.32 -0.52
CA ASN A 88 17.63 18.32 0.15
C ASN A 88 16.93 17.80 1.41
N ASP A 89 16.48 16.56 1.37
CA ASP A 89 15.96 15.84 2.54
C ASP A 89 17.14 15.14 3.24
N ALA A 90 17.67 15.78 4.27
CA ALA A 90 18.80 15.26 5.02
C ALA A 90 18.43 14.09 5.96
N GLU A 91 17.15 13.91 6.29
CA GLU A 91 16.69 12.88 7.22
C GLU A 91 16.40 11.55 6.51
N PHE A 92 15.69 11.57 5.40
CA PHE A 92 15.25 10.36 4.68
C PHE A 92 15.83 10.22 3.27
N GLY A 93 16.53 11.24 2.76
CA GLY A 93 17.15 11.20 1.45
C GLY A 93 16.16 11.17 0.29
N LYS A 94 14.97 11.74 0.46
CA LYS A 94 13.97 11.82 -0.60
C LYS A 94 14.48 12.70 -1.74
N ASP A 95 14.43 12.20 -2.98
CA ASP A 95 14.89 12.93 -4.15
C ASP A 95 14.12 14.25 -4.34
N ALA A 96 14.85 15.32 -4.69
CA ALA A 96 14.30 16.67 -4.82
C ALA A 96 13.10 16.78 -5.75
N GLN A 97 13.04 15.96 -6.81
CA GLN A 97 11.91 15.95 -7.75
C GLN A 97 10.58 15.52 -7.09
N TYR A 98 10.63 14.83 -5.95
CA TYR A 98 9.47 14.35 -5.20
C TYR A 98 9.17 15.18 -3.95
N LEU A 99 9.99 16.20 -3.66
CA LEU A 99 9.75 17.10 -2.55
C LEU A 99 8.65 18.11 -2.94
N LYS A 100 7.52 18.03 -2.27
CA LYS A 100 6.34 18.90 -2.45
C LYS A 100 5.99 19.49 -1.09
N ALA A 101 6.13 20.80 -0.92
CA ALA A 101 5.81 21.45 0.34
C ALA A 101 4.35 21.25 0.73
N VAL A 102 4.12 21.12 2.03
CA VAL A 102 2.78 21.10 2.64
C VAL A 102 2.51 22.51 3.18
N ASP A 103 2.03 23.37 2.32
CA ASP A 103 1.72 24.77 2.59
C ASP A 103 0.33 25.15 2.02
N GLY A 104 -0.32 26.11 2.63
CA GLY A 104 -1.66 26.56 2.21
C GLY A 104 -2.82 25.72 2.76
N ALA A 105 -3.60 26.36 3.60
CA ALA A 105 -4.82 25.82 4.21
C ALA A 105 -5.99 25.73 3.18
N PRO A 106 -7.02 24.91 3.46
CA PRO A 106 -7.07 23.94 4.53
C PRO A 106 -6.14 22.73 4.32
N TYR A 107 -5.81 22.04 5.42
CA TYR A 107 -4.99 20.84 5.44
C TYR A 107 -5.88 19.62 5.65
N TYR A 108 -5.57 18.53 4.96
CA TYR A 108 -6.33 17.27 5.03
C TYR A 108 -5.44 16.13 5.51
N ALA A 109 -5.96 15.30 6.39
CA ALA A 109 -5.31 14.06 6.81
C ALA A 109 -6.22 12.86 6.64
N ILE A 110 -5.63 11.74 6.21
CA ILE A 110 -6.32 10.47 6.06
C ILE A 110 -5.78 9.50 7.10
N LYS A 111 -6.67 8.87 7.86
CA LYS A 111 -6.31 7.84 8.82
C LYS A 111 -5.85 6.58 8.08
N ALA A 112 -4.54 6.34 8.08
CA ALA A 112 -3.96 5.12 7.57
C ALA A 112 -3.77 4.11 8.71
N MET A 113 -4.13 2.85 8.46
CA MET A 113 -3.90 1.75 9.39
C MET A 113 -3.03 0.70 8.70
N PRO A 114 -2.03 0.12 9.43
CA PRO A 114 -1.29 -0.99 8.90
C PRO A 114 -2.23 -2.19 8.69
N ARG A 115 -2.13 -2.81 7.53
CA ARG A 115 -2.86 -4.05 7.22
C ARG A 115 -1.87 -5.11 6.77
N THR A 116 -2.08 -6.32 7.22
CA THR A 116 -1.42 -7.49 6.64
C THR A 116 -2.19 -7.89 5.39
N TYR A 117 -1.55 -7.77 4.24
CA TYR A 117 -2.14 -8.14 2.95
C TYR A 117 -1.81 -9.60 2.61
N ASN A 118 -0.62 -10.02 2.98
CA ASN A 118 -0.10 -11.37 2.80
C ASN A 118 0.75 -11.80 3.98
N SER A 119 0.79 -13.11 4.22
CA SER A 119 1.84 -13.71 5.03
C SER A 119 2.95 -14.21 4.09
N GLY A 120 4.17 -13.72 4.24
CA GLY A 120 5.34 -14.32 3.62
C GLY A 120 5.74 -15.57 4.40
N GLY A 121 5.86 -16.73 3.73
CA GLY A 121 6.13 -18.01 4.37
C GLY A 121 4.92 -18.94 4.37
N GLY A 122 4.87 -19.87 5.31
CA GLY A 122 3.82 -20.88 5.42
C GLY A 122 4.39 -22.30 5.45
N LEU A 123 3.63 -23.24 4.93
CA LEU A 123 4.06 -24.64 4.83
C LEU A 123 5.18 -24.78 3.79
N VAL A 124 6.20 -25.55 4.13
CA VAL A 124 7.26 -25.90 3.18
C VAL A 124 6.73 -26.98 2.22
N THR A 125 6.91 -26.78 0.93
CA THR A 125 6.47 -27.73 -0.09
C THR A 125 7.62 -28.06 -1.04
N ASP A 126 7.52 -29.23 -1.66
CA ASP A 126 8.36 -29.57 -2.82
C ASP A 126 7.81 -28.90 -4.12
N LEU A 127 8.47 -29.15 -5.24
CA LEU A 127 8.07 -28.62 -6.55
C LEU A 127 6.72 -29.16 -7.05
N ASN A 128 6.21 -30.24 -6.46
CA ASN A 128 4.90 -30.81 -6.74
C ASN A 128 3.81 -30.30 -5.79
N MET A 129 4.11 -29.28 -4.99
CA MET A 129 3.22 -28.68 -3.98
C MET A 129 2.84 -29.63 -2.84
N ARG A 130 3.59 -30.74 -2.64
CA ARG A 130 3.41 -31.62 -1.49
C ARG A 130 4.06 -30.99 -0.26
N VAL A 131 3.34 -30.96 0.85
CA VAL A 131 3.86 -30.43 2.12
C VAL A 131 4.94 -31.36 2.66
N LEU A 132 6.06 -30.82 3.10
CA LEU A 132 7.16 -31.53 3.69
C LEU A 132 7.07 -31.56 5.22
N ASP A 133 7.50 -32.65 5.82
CA ASP A 133 7.67 -32.76 7.28
C ASP A 133 9.02 -32.20 7.74
N ALA A 134 9.33 -32.32 9.03
CA ALA A 134 10.58 -31.84 9.62
C ALA A 134 11.85 -32.57 9.14
N SER A 135 11.70 -33.66 8.38
CA SER A 135 12.78 -34.44 7.77
C SER A 135 12.91 -34.20 6.27
N ASP A 136 12.19 -33.17 5.75
CA ASP A 136 12.06 -32.85 4.33
C ASP A 136 11.40 -33.97 3.49
N GLU A 137 10.61 -34.86 4.14
CA GLU A 137 9.87 -35.89 3.45
C GLU A 137 8.40 -35.47 3.19
N PRO A 138 7.85 -35.78 2.01
CA PRO A 138 6.47 -35.42 1.69
C PRO A 138 5.44 -36.13 2.57
N ILE A 139 4.56 -35.35 3.19
CA ILE A 139 3.41 -35.86 3.93
C ILE A 139 2.36 -36.36 2.92
N ALA A 140 2.03 -37.65 3.00
CA ALA A 140 1.13 -38.28 2.07
C ALA A 140 -0.26 -37.61 2.05
N GLY A 141 -0.74 -37.25 0.87
CA GLY A 141 -2.04 -36.65 0.66
C GLY A 141 -2.18 -35.18 1.08
N LEU A 142 -1.11 -34.52 1.55
CA LEU A 142 -1.14 -33.12 1.97
C LEU A 142 -0.45 -32.22 0.94
N TYR A 143 -1.21 -31.27 0.40
CA TYR A 143 -0.74 -30.29 -0.57
C TYR A 143 -1.01 -28.88 -0.08
N ALA A 144 -0.20 -27.92 -0.49
CA ALA A 144 -0.41 -26.50 -0.18
C ALA A 144 -0.05 -25.61 -1.38
N GLY A 145 -0.83 -24.54 -1.57
CA GLY A 145 -0.63 -23.55 -2.62
C GLY A 145 -1.00 -22.14 -2.19
N GLY A 146 -0.69 -21.16 -3.01
CA GLY A 146 -1.01 -19.74 -2.77
C GLY A 146 -0.39 -19.21 -1.48
N ASN A 147 -1.17 -18.51 -0.67
CA ASN A 147 -0.70 -17.92 0.58
C ASN A 147 -0.33 -18.95 1.67
N CYS A 148 -0.71 -20.22 1.50
CA CYS A 148 -0.41 -21.26 2.47
C CYS A 148 1.04 -21.80 2.36
N ASN A 149 1.71 -21.59 1.23
CA ASN A 149 3.07 -22.02 0.98
C ASN A 149 3.90 -20.96 0.24
N MET A 150 3.81 -19.71 0.67
CA MET A 150 4.48 -18.62 -0.01
C MET A 150 6.01 -18.75 0.10
N CYS A 151 6.64 -19.37 -0.89
CA CYS A 151 8.10 -19.50 -1.00
C CYS A 151 8.77 -18.26 -1.63
N MET A 152 8.01 -17.22 -1.96
CA MET A 152 8.50 -15.98 -2.55
C MET A 152 9.11 -15.05 -1.49
N PRO A 153 10.15 -14.27 -1.82
CA PRO A 153 10.69 -13.28 -0.91
C PRO A 153 9.59 -12.26 -0.52
N ALA A 154 9.70 -11.69 0.68
CA ALA A 154 8.70 -10.81 1.29
C ALA A 154 8.38 -9.52 0.51
N ILE A 155 9.01 -9.30 -0.63
CA ILE A 155 8.75 -8.17 -1.53
C ILE A 155 7.79 -8.65 -2.62
N ALA A 156 6.52 -8.37 -2.42
CA ALA A 156 5.50 -8.66 -3.42
C ALA A 156 5.45 -7.54 -4.46
N PHE A 157 5.69 -7.88 -5.71
CA PHE A 157 5.35 -7.01 -6.83
C PHE A 157 3.91 -7.26 -7.28
N GLY A 158 3.27 -6.26 -7.90
CA GLY A 158 1.90 -6.41 -8.38
C GLY A 158 1.75 -7.58 -9.36
N GLY A 159 0.83 -8.51 -9.04
CA GLY A 159 0.52 -9.68 -9.87
C GLY A 159 1.26 -10.97 -9.53
N GLU A 160 2.41 -10.92 -8.85
CA GLU A 160 3.17 -12.15 -8.50
C GLU A 160 2.39 -13.09 -7.60
N LEU A 161 1.70 -12.56 -6.60
CA LEU A 161 0.90 -13.37 -5.67
C LEU A 161 -0.24 -14.08 -6.36
N GLN A 162 -0.88 -13.42 -7.32
CA GLN A 162 -1.96 -14.01 -8.13
C GLN A 162 -1.39 -15.09 -9.05
N MET A 163 -0.24 -14.82 -9.69
CA MET A 163 0.44 -15.80 -10.52
C MET A 163 0.85 -17.03 -9.71
N TRP A 164 1.43 -16.83 -8.52
CA TRP A 164 1.80 -17.92 -7.62
C TRP A 164 0.58 -18.74 -7.18
N ALA A 165 -0.51 -18.08 -6.79
CA ALA A 165 -1.75 -18.76 -6.40
C ALA A 165 -2.29 -19.63 -7.54
N TYR A 166 -2.28 -19.11 -8.77
CA TYR A 166 -2.71 -19.86 -9.95
C TYR A 166 -1.78 -21.03 -10.28
N LEU A 167 -0.48 -20.80 -10.35
CA LEU A 167 0.50 -21.84 -10.72
C LEU A 167 0.58 -22.95 -9.67
N SER A 168 0.66 -22.58 -8.39
CA SER A 168 0.72 -23.58 -7.30
C SER A 168 -0.58 -24.39 -7.20
N GLY A 169 -1.73 -23.73 -7.36
CA GLY A 169 -3.03 -24.43 -7.39
C GLY A 169 -3.17 -25.39 -8.57
N LYS A 170 -2.74 -24.96 -9.77
CA LYS A 170 -2.72 -25.83 -10.96
C LYS A 170 -1.81 -27.03 -10.76
N THR A 171 -0.56 -26.79 -10.31
CA THR A 171 0.41 -27.86 -10.06
C THR A 171 -0.10 -28.84 -9.00
N ALA A 172 -0.64 -28.33 -7.88
CA ALA A 172 -1.22 -29.19 -6.86
C ALA A 172 -2.36 -30.07 -7.41
N GLY A 173 -3.26 -29.48 -8.21
CA GLY A 173 -4.38 -30.21 -8.83
C GLY A 173 -3.92 -31.36 -9.74
N GLU A 174 -2.96 -31.08 -10.64
CA GLU A 174 -2.37 -32.09 -11.53
C GLU A 174 -1.69 -33.23 -10.73
N LYS A 175 -0.97 -32.88 -9.66
CA LYS A 175 -0.28 -33.89 -8.84
C LYS A 175 -1.19 -34.68 -7.91
N ILE A 176 -2.31 -34.11 -7.49
CA ILE A 176 -3.35 -34.84 -6.76
C ILE A 176 -4.01 -35.87 -7.69
N GLU A 177 -4.32 -35.51 -8.94
CA GLU A 177 -4.91 -36.41 -9.92
C GLU A 177 -3.98 -37.60 -10.18
N GLU A 178 -2.69 -37.34 -10.49
CA GLU A 178 -1.68 -38.41 -10.66
C GLU A 178 -1.58 -39.31 -9.43
N HIS A 179 -1.68 -38.77 -8.22
CA HIS A 179 -1.63 -39.56 -6.99
C HIS A 179 -2.85 -40.47 -6.84
N LEU A 180 -4.05 -39.97 -7.15
CA LEU A 180 -5.27 -40.74 -7.05
C LEU A 180 -5.33 -41.92 -8.05
N GLU A 181 -4.68 -41.79 -9.21
CA GLU A 181 -4.57 -42.87 -10.18
C GLU A 181 -3.67 -44.00 -9.72
N THR A 182 -2.82 -43.77 -8.70
CA THR A 182 -1.87 -44.76 -8.16
C THR A 182 -2.39 -45.48 -6.91
N LEU A 183 -3.56 -45.08 -6.38
CA LEU A 183 -4.23 -45.72 -5.25
C LEU A 183 -5.17 -46.84 -5.70
#